data_c26fb42971e9f0fad055d3f1ab20f74b
#
_entry.id   c26fb42971e9f0fad055d3f1ab20f74b
#
_cell.length_a   1.000
_cell.length_b   1.000
_cell.length_c   1.000
_cell.angle_alpha   90.00
_cell.angle_beta   90.00
_cell.angle_gamma   90.00
#
_symmetry.space_group_name_H-M   'P 1'
#
loop_
_entity.id
_entity.type
_entity.pdbx_description
1 polymer ?
#
loop_
_entity_poly.entity_id
_entity_poly.type
_entity_poly.pdbx_seq_one_letter_code
_entity_poly.pdbx_strand_id
1 'polypeptide(L)'
;MTDLAKKKCIPCEGNIPPFNTEEIHKYLKKINGWQVIEDKIDGFHLIKNFKFDDFLQSQEFINKVGEIAEAEGHHPDLWFGWGYARIKIFTHAIKGLAESDFILAAKIDQVH
;
A
#
# COMPACT_ATOMS: atom_id res chain seq x y z
N MET A 1 17.89 -0.87 0.75
CA MET A 1 16.88 -1.88 1.08
C MET A 1 16.24 -1.56 2.40
N THR A 2 14.94 -1.71 2.48
CA THR A 2 14.19 -1.33 3.68
C THR A 2 13.84 -2.55 4.53
N ASP A 3 13.83 -2.36 5.85
CA ASP A 3 13.41 -3.39 6.78
C ASP A 3 11.88 -3.41 6.96
N LEU A 4 11.16 -2.48 6.33
CA LEU A 4 9.71 -2.40 6.48
C LEU A 4 9.00 -3.68 6.08
N ALA A 5 9.47 -4.33 5.00
CA ALA A 5 8.83 -5.54 4.51
C ALA A 5 8.89 -6.70 5.51
N LYS A 6 9.76 -6.64 6.50
CA LYS A 6 9.89 -7.66 7.54
C LYS A 6 8.99 -7.42 8.73
N LYS A 7 8.42 -6.23 8.84
CA LYS A 7 7.52 -5.89 9.93
C LYS A 7 6.12 -6.38 9.66
N LYS A 8 5.33 -6.53 10.71
CA LYS A 8 3.91 -6.86 10.58
C LYS A 8 3.07 -5.61 10.69
N CYS A 9 1.98 -5.56 9.94
CA CYS A 9 1.00 -4.51 10.08
C CYS A 9 0.29 -4.66 11.42
N ILE A 10 0.14 -3.55 12.14
CA ILE A 10 -0.59 -3.53 13.40
C ILE A 10 -1.98 -2.97 13.10
N PRO A 11 -3.06 -3.66 13.51
CA PRO A 11 -4.40 -3.13 13.28
C PRO A 11 -4.56 -1.74 13.87
N CYS A 12 -5.11 -0.83 13.07
CA CYS A 12 -5.36 0.53 13.51
C CYS A 12 -6.83 0.67 13.90
N GLU A 13 -7.08 1.00 15.15
CA GLU A 13 -8.43 1.11 15.69
C GLU A 13 -8.94 2.54 15.74
N GLY A 14 -8.25 3.47 15.06
CA GLY A 14 -8.66 4.86 15.03
C GLY A 14 -8.20 5.67 16.24
N ASN A 15 -7.36 5.09 17.09
CA ASN A 15 -6.87 5.75 18.31
C ASN A 15 -5.58 6.52 18.13
N ILE A 16 -4.93 6.37 16.98
CA ILE A 16 -3.68 7.05 16.70
C ILE A 16 -3.92 8.10 15.60
N PRO A 17 -3.20 9.23 15.66
CA PRO A 17 -3.33 10.22 14.59
C PRO A 17 -2.67 9.72 13.32
N PRO A 18 -3.15 10.12 12.15
CA PRO A 18 -2.48 9.80 10.91
C PRO A 18 -1.12 10.50 10.86
N PHE A 19 -0.20 9.97 10.05
CA PHE A 19 1.09 10.59 9.83
C PHE A 19 0.91 12.02 9.29
N ASN A 20 1.76 12.93 9.78
CA ASN A 20 1.84 14.26 9.20
C ASN A 20 2.73 14.22 7.94
N THR A 21 2.84 15.36 7.25
CA THR A 21 3.60 15.45 6.01
C THR A 21 5.05 15.03 6.17
N GLU A 22 5.69 15.40 7.29
CA GLU A 22 7.09 15.06 7.54
C GLU A 22 7.28 13.56 7.70
N GLU A 23 6.38 12.91 8.44
CA GLU A 23 6.42 11.46 8.64
C GLU A 23 6.18 10.73 7.33
N ILE A 24 5.23 11.22 6.52
CA ILE A 24 4.95 10.64 5.19
C ILE A 24 6.21 10.71 4.33
N HIS A 25 6.87 11.86 4.26
CA HIS A 25 8.09 12.02 3.47
C HIS A 25 9.20 11.11 3.96
N LYS A 26 9.35 10.96 5.26
CA LYS A 26 10.35 10.09 5.85
C LYS A 26 10.14 8.63 5.44
N TYR A 27 8.90 8.15 5.54
CA TYR A 27 8.58 6.77 5.20
C TYR A 27 8.56 6.53 3.69
N LEU A 28 8.18 7.53 2.90
CA LEU A 28 8.15 7.41 1.45
C LEU A 28 9.52 7.07 0.88
N LYS A 29 10.58 7.53 1.52
CA LYS A 29 11.96 7.21 1.11
C LYS A 29 12.32 5.74 1.32
N LYS A 30 11.53 5.02 2.11
CA LYS A 30 11.79 3.61 2.43
C LYS A 30 11.09 2.65 1.47
N ILE A 31 10.25 3.17 0.59
CA ILE A 31 9.54 2.38 -0.43
C ILE A 31 9.85 2.97 -1.79
N ASN A 32 9.58 2.21 -2.86
CA ASN A 32 10.03 2.57 -4.19
C ASN A 32 8.87 2.69 -5.18
N GLY A 33 8.76 3.85 -5.82
CA GLY A 33 7.80 4.05 -6.90
C GLY A 33 6.37 4.36 -6.47
N TRP A 34 6.14 4.58 -5.19
CA TRP A 34 4.82 4.94 -4.69
C TRP A 34 4.63 6.45 -4.68
N GLN A 35 3.43 6.89 -5.00
CA GLN A 35 3.04 8.30 -4.92
C GLN A 35 2.10 8.50 -3.75
N VAL A 36 2.17 9.67 -3.14
CA VAL A 36 1.24 10.08 -2.08
C VAL A 36 0.27 11.07 -2.70
N ILE A 37 -1.03 10.78 -2.56
CA ILE A 37 -2.08 11.64 -3.06
C ILE A 37 -3.04 11.93 -1.92
N GLU A 38 -3.52 13.16 -1.84
CA GLU A 38 -4.54 13.53 -0.85
C GLU A 38 -5.86 13.76 -1.56
N ASP A 39 -6.93 13.18 -1.02
CA ASP A 39 -8.28 13.53 -1.45
C ASP A 39 -9.11 13.94 -0.24
N LYS A 40 -10.28 14.54 -0.50
CA LYS A 40 -11.11 15.11 0.57
C LYS A 40 -11.88 14.08 1.37
N ILE A 41 -12.01 12.87 0.83
CA ILE A 41 -12.82 11.83 1.46
C ILE A 41 -11.95 10.92 2.32
N ASP A 42 -10.85 10.43 1.75
CA ASP A 42 -10.00 9.41 2.36
C ASP A 42 -8.71 9.95 2.96
N GLY A 43 -8.39 11.24 2.74
CA GLY A 43 -7.14 11.84 3.19
C GLY A 43 -5.97 11.40 2.33
N PHE A 44 -4.77 11.34 2.92
CA PHE A 44 -3.59 10.88 2.22
C PHE A 44 -3.64 9.38 1.97
N HIS A 45 -3.21 8.97 0.80
CA HIS A 45 -3.10 7.55 0.45
C HIS A 45 -1.90 7.32 -0.47
N LEU A 46 -1.43 6.07 -0.51
CA LEU A 46 -0.37 5.64 -1.41
C LEU A 46 -0.98 5.05 -2.66
N ILE A 47 -0.40 5.39 -3.82
CA ILE A 47 -0.83 4.86 -5.11
C ILE A 47 0.40 4.38 -5.88
N LYS A 48 0.28 3.21 -6.51
CA LYS A 48 1.30 2.73 -7.44
C LYS A 48 0.65 1.95 -8.57
N ASN A 49 1.15 2.18 -9.78
CA ASN A 49 0.74 1.44 -10.97
C ASN A 49 1.84 0.47 -11.36
N PHE A 50 1.45 -0.73 -11.75
CA PHE A 50 2.35 -1.79 -12.18
C PHE A 50 1.99 -2.20 -13.59
N LYS A 51 2.99 -2.58 -14.40
CA LYS A 51 2.77 -2.99 -15.79
C LYS A 51 3.17 -4.44 -15.97
N PHE A 52 2.42 -5.14 -16.81
CA PHE A 52 2.62 -6.56 -17.10
C PHE A 52 2.44 -6.80 -18.59
N ASP A 53 2.82 -7.98 -19.04
CA ASP A 53 2.75 -8.32 -20.47
C ASP A 53 1.35 -8.74 -20.91
N ASP A 54 0.52 -9.22 -19.99
CA ASP A 54 -0.82 -9.71 -20.34
C ASP A 54 -1.73 -9.72 -19.11
N PHE A 55 -2.95 -10.19 -19.30
CA PHE A 55 -3.95 -10.26 -18.24
C PHE A 55 -3.57 -11.28 -17.15
N LEU A 56 -3.06 -12.42 -17.55
CA LEU A 56 -2.70 -13.48 -16.59
C LEU A 56 -1.64 -13.02 -15.61
N GLN A 57 -0.61 -12.31 -16.11
CA GLN A 57 0.44 -11.79 -15.25
C GLN A 57 -0.11 -10.76 -14.25
N SER A 58 -1.01 -9.88 -14.71
CA SER A 58 -1.67 -8.92 -13.83
C SER A 58 -2.47 -9.64 -12.75
N GLN A 59 -3.23 -10.66 -13.13
CA GLN A 59 -4.05 -11.42 -12.20
C GLN A 59 -3.21 -12.17 -11.16
N GLU A 60 -2.13 -12.79 -11.61
CA GLU A 60 -1.22 -13.50 -10.69
C GLU A 60 -0.62 -12.56 -9.66
N PHE A 61 -0.22 -11.36 -10.09
CA PHE A 61 0.30 -10.36 -9.17
C PHE A 61 -0.76 -9.93 -8.15
N ILE A 62 -1.98 -9.64 -8.62
CA ILE A 62 -3.08 -9.22 -7.75
C ILE A 62 -3.42 -10.32 -6.74
N ASN A 63 -3.36 -11.58 -7.15
CA ASN A 63 -3.61 -12.70 -6.23
C ASN A 63 -2.56 -12.73 -5.11
N LYS A 64 -1.28 -12.49 -5.43
CA LYS A 64 -0.22 -12.43 -4.42
C LYS A 64 -0.43 -11.25 -3.47
N VAL A 65 -0.82 -10.11 -4.00
CA VAL A 65 -1.12 -8.93 -3.18
C VAL A 65 -2.29 -9.23 -2.23
N GLY A 66 -3.32 -9.89 -2.73
CA GLY A 66 -4.46 -10.27 -1.91
C GLY A 66 -4.08 -11.18 -0.76
N GLU A 67 -3.20 -12.15 -1.00
CA GLU A 67 -2.71 -13.04 0.04
C GLU A 67 -1.94 -12.28 1.13
N ILE A 68 -1.09 -11.35 0.73
CA ILE A 68 -0.36 -10.50 1.67
C ILE A 68 -1.34 -9.66 2.49
N ALA A 69 -2.29 -9.02 1.84
CA ALA A 69 -3.26 -8.15 2.50
C ALA A 69 -4.07 -8.93 3.55
N GLU A 70 -4.48 -10.13 3.20
CA GLU A 70 -5.26 -10.97 4.10
C GLU A 70 -4.41 -11.43 5.29
N ALA A 71 -3.16 -11.82 5.04
CA ALA A 71 -2.25 -12.24 6.10
C ALA A 71 -1.93 -11.11 7.07
N GLU A 72 -1.84 -9.88 6.58
CA GLU A 72 -1.51 -8.72 7.40
C GLU A 72 -2.75 -8.05 8.01
N GLY A 73 -3.95 -8.44 7.61
CA GLY A 73 -5.17 -7.81 8.09
C GLY A 73 -5.31 -6.35 7.67
N HIS A 74 -4.69 -5.96 6.56
CA HIS A 74 -4.71 -4.59 6.05
C HIS A 74 -5.01 -4.64 4.57
N HIS A 75 -6.17 -4.09 4.16
CA HIS A 75 -6.74 -4.36 2.84
C HIS A 75 -6.69 -3.13 1.94
N PRO A 76 -5.85 -3.15 0.89
CA PRO A 76 -5.80 -2.07 -0.08
C PRO A 76 -6.95 -2.16 -1.08
N ASP A 77 -7.17 -1.09 -1.82
CA ASP A 77 -8.03 -1.12 -2.98
C ASP A 77 -7.22 -1.54 -4.19
N LEU A 78 -7.78 -2.43 -5.00
CA LEU A 78 -7.07 -3.03 -6.11
C LEU A 78 -7.86 -2.88 -7.40
N TRP A 79 -7.18 -2.46 -8.45
CA TRP A 79 -7.70 -2.46 -9.83
C TRP A 79 -6.71 -3.21 -10.69
N PHE A 80 -7.19 -4.00 -11.61
CA PHE A 80 -6.30 -4.63 -12.57
C PHE A 80 -7.05 -4.96 -13.84
N GLY A 81 -6.27 -5.16 -14.90
CA GLY A 81 -6.80 -5.54 -16.19
C GLY A 81 -5.68 -6.06 -17.06
N TRP A 82 -5.89 -6.08 -18.35
CA TRP A 82 -4.87 -6.56 -19.28
C TRP A 82 -3.63 -5.67 -19.23
N GLY A 83 -2.55 -6.22 -18.72
CA GLY A 83 -1.24 -5.56 -18.71
C GLY A 83 -1.03 -4.52 -17.63
N TYR A 84 -1.93 -4.40 -16.62
CA TYR A 84 -1.72 -3.44 -15.54
C TYR A 84 -2.36 -3.87 -14.22
N ALA A 85 -1.83 -3.31 -13.15
CA ALA A 85 -2.46 -3.34 -11.83
C ALA A 85 -2.25 -1.98 -11.19
N ARG A 86 -3.22 -1.56 -10.39
CA ARG A 86 -3.15 -0.31 -9.63
C ARG A 86 -3.55 -0.60 -8.20
N ILE A 87 -2.76 -0.08 -7.26
CA ILE A 87 -2.96 -0.35 -5.84
C ILE A 87 -3.03 0.96 -5.08
N LYS A 88 -4.07 1.09 -4.25
CA LYS A 88 -4.27 2.24 -3.36
C LYS A 88 -4.27 1.75 -1.93
N ILE A 89 -3.40 2.33 -1.09
CA ILE A 89 -3.26 1.92 0.30
C ILE A 89 -3.49 3.12 1.22
N PHE A 90 -4.36 2.95 2.19
CA PHE A 90 -4.53 3.90 3.29
C PHE A 90 -5.25 3.20 4.44
N THR A 91 -5.25 3.84 5.61
CA THR A 91 -5.91 3.29 6.80
C THR A 91 -7.23 4.00 6.99
N HIS A 92 -8.33 3.28 6.73
CA HIS A 92 -9.69 3.84 6.78
C HIS A 92 -10.04 4.44 8.14
N ALA A 93 -9.63 3.78 9.21
CA ALA A 93 -10.00 4.18 10.57
C ALA A 93 -9.50 5.56 10.96
N ILE A 94 -8.39 6.01 10.36
CA ILE A 94 -7.78 7.31 10.67
C ILE A 94 -7.83 8.27 9.49
N LYS A 95 -8.40 7.85 8.37
CA LYS A 95 -8.48 8.64 7.12
C LYS A 95 -7.13 9.22 6.73
N GLY A 96 -6.12 8.36 6.66
CA GLY A 96 -4.76 8.78 6.34
C GLY A 96 -3.79 7.63 6.37
N LEU A 97 -2.52 7.95 6.54
CA LEU A 97 -1.42 6.99 6.51
C LEU A 97 -0.83 6.75 7.90
N ALA A 98 -0.40 5.53 8.12
CA ALA A 98 0.34 5.11 9.30
C ALA A 98 1.45 4.18 8.85
N GLU A 99 2.29 3.71 9.76
CA GLU A 99 3.40 2.82 9.42
C GLU A 99 2.92 1.57 8.68
N SER A 100 1.77 1.02 9.06
CA SER A 100 1.23 -0.19 8.43
C SER A 100 1.03 -0.05 6.92
N ASP A 101 0.67 1.15 6.45
CA ASP A 101 0.48 1.38 5.01
C ASP A 101 1.81 1.24 4.26
N PHE A 102 2.88 1.76 4.83
CA PHE A 102 4.21 1.66 4.23
C PHE A 102 4.79 0.25 4.34
N ILE A 103 4.47 -0.46 5.42
CA ILE A 103 4.85 -1.88 5.55
C ILE A 103 4.19 -2.71 4.45
N LEU A 104 2.90 -2.49 4.22
CA LEU A 104 2.17 -3.21 3.18
C LEU A 104 2.75 -2.90 1.79
N ALA A 105 3.04 -1.61 1.52
CA ALA A 105 3.65 -1.20 0.27
C ALA A 105 4.98 -1.91 0.03
N ALA A 106 5.83 -1.98 1.06
CA ALA A 106 7.12 -2.65 0.96
C ALA A 106 6.97 -4.15 0.68
N LYS A 107 6.01 -4.80 1.32
CA LYS A 107 5.74 -6.23 1.08
C LYS A 107 5.24 -6.49 -0.34
N ILE A 108 4.38 -5.60 -0.84
CA ILE A 108 3.87 -5.70 -2.21
C ILE A 108 5.03 -5.57 -3.22
N ASP A 109 5.94 -4.63 -2.98
CA ASP A 109 7.09 -4.44 -3.86
C ASP A 109 7.97 -5.69 -3.95
N GLN A 110 8.02 -6.50 -2.91
CA GLN A 110 8.82 -7.72 -2.91
C GLN A 110 8.25 -8.82 -3.81
N VAL A 111 6.96 -8.80 -4.13
CA VAL A 111 6.33 -9.83 -4.96
C VAL A 111 6.10 -9.38 -6.41
N HIS A 112 6.54 -8.20 -6.73
CA HIS A 112 6.46 -7.67 -8.11
C HIS A 112 7.62 -8.12 -9.00
#